data_2b6439d8b231c12783ec5b56e55ac4d6
#
_entry.id   2b6439d8b231c12783ec5b56e55ac4d6
#
_cell.length_a   1.000
_cell.length_b   1.000
_cell.length_c   1.000
_cell.angle_alpha   90.00
_cell.angle_beta   90.00
_cell.angle_gamma   90.00
#
_symmetry.space_group_name_H-M   'P 1'
#
loop_
_entity.id
_entity.type
_entity.pdbx_description
1 polymer ?
#
loop_
_entity_poly.entity_id
_entity_poly.type
_entity_poly.pdbx_seq_one_letter_code
_entity_poly.pdbx_strand_id
1 'polypeptide(L)'
;MKKIIQKISKKQLFAFIFLFILAFLFNYWTPYAADDYTYMYNMANGQRITSIFQIFPSLAVHYMQYGNGRIVSHFFVMLFLMASKMIFDLLNAFIFIFFISFIFRLTAGKKSLSVLLLLAIPTLFWLYIPAYGQIFLWQTGCINYMWGYLFALVFINVYIELLRRHSILNQKWKLVVFCFFTLLFGNYSENVSFSVIFTGFLLLCITMYQQKSIKKYLPYVLPVISGAIGYLVLLLSPSGSAKFSDNLSLSALVKNGIDLFTTYYSMCKFPLILFFVLLCIAVYYKMDKNEILIALSFLFISFVASAMLILASYLPERSLANSIIFLLIGIIQLLQLLRGTNRLECASLCVCVYLLVSSLLTFWDGSYDIYRVHKEQAARDKSIAASITANNRTLGVPIITSTTKYSCKYGLLDLNPEDSTDPFPNVYMAKYYGLDKIYVTYPDSF
;
A
#
# COMPACT_ATOMS: atom_id res chain seq x y z
N MET A 1 24.53 3.41 -26.27
CA MET A 1 23.14 2.93 -26.39
C MET A 1 22.20 4.06 -25.99
N LYS A 2 21.58 4.76 -26.95
CA LYS A 2 20.55 5.77 -26.68
C LYS A 2 19.37 5.08 -25.98
N LYS A 3 19.11 5.43 -24.73
CA LYS A 3 17.84 5.10 -24.05
C LYS A 3 16.73 5.65 -24.95
N ILE A 4 15.92 4.78 -25.53
CA ILE A 4 14.63 5.18 -26.11
C ILE A 4 13.76 5.54 -24.90
N ILE A 5 13.87 6.78 -24.45
CA ILE A 5 12.88 7.37 -23.56
C ILE A 5 11.63 7.49 -24.42
N GLN A 6 10.69 6.58 -24.27
CA GLN A 6 9.39 6.70 -24.93
C GLN A 6 8.80 8.05 -24.52
N LYS A 7 8.67 8.94 -25.48
CA LYS A 7 8.15 10.30 -25.27
C LYS A 7 6.68 10.18 -24.84
N ILE A 8 6.36 10.71 -23.67
CA ILE A 8 4.97 10.76 -23.17
C ILE A 8 4.12 11.51 -24.21
N SER A 9 3.04 10.91 -24.67
CA SER A 9 2.12 11.56 -25.61
C SER A 9 1.29 12.63 -24.87
N LYS A 10 0.75 13.62 -25.64
CA LYS A 10 -0.14 14.65 -25.07
C LYS A 10 -1.35 14.03 -24.34
N LYS A 11 -1.90 12.94 -24.87
CA LYS A 11 -3.04 12.22 -24.25
C LYS A 11 -2.65 11.58 -22.93
N GLN A 12 -1.46 11.00 -22.81
CA GLN A 12 -0.95 10.42 -21.54
C GLN A 12 -0.66 11.51 -20.50
N LEU A 13 -0.06 12.62 -20.93
CA LEU A 13 0.19 13.77 -20.05
C LEU A 13 -1.12 14.30 -19.47
N PHE A 14 -2.15 14.46 -20.30
CA PHE A 14 -3.47 14.86 -19.84
C PHE A 14 -4.07 13.86 -18.83
N ALA A 15 -3.96 12.55 -19.09
CA ALA A 15 -4.43 11.53 -18.17
C ALA A 15 -3.68 11.57 -16.82
N PHE A 16 -2.36 11.78 -16.83
CA PHE A 16 -1.59 11.94 -15.59
C PHE A 16 -1.97 13.19 -14.80
N ILE A 17 -2.18 14.32 -15.48
CA ILE A 17 -2.64 15.56 -14.83
C ILE A 17 -4.02 15.36 -14.22
N PHE A 18 -4.95 14.76 -14.94
CA PHE A 18 -6.29 14.44 -14.44
C PHE A 18 -6.25 13.55 -13.19
N LEU A 19 -5.50 12.45 -13.25
CA LEU A 19 -5.33 11.53 -12.12
C LEU A 19 -4.65 12.21 -10.93
N PHE A 20 -3.70 13.12 -11.18
CA PHE A 20 -3.04 13.89 -10.14
C PHE A 20 -4.01 14.83 -9.42
N ILE A 21 -4.80 15.59 -10.17
CA ILE A 21 -5.81 16.48 -9.60
C ILE A 21 -6.81 15.70 -8.76
N LEU A 22 -7.29 14.57 -9.26
CA LEU A 22 -8.22 13.70 -8.54
C LEU A 22 -7.60 13.14 -7.25
N ALA A 23 -6.39 12.61 -7.33
CA ALA A 23 -5.66 12.10 -6.18
C ALA A 23 -5.41 13.21 -5.14
N PHE A 24 -5.02 14.41 -5.58
CA PHE A 24 -4.81 15.55 -4.69
C PHE A 24 -6.11 15.96 -3.98
N LEU A 25 -7.23 16.07 -4.69
CA LEU A 25 -8.53 16.40 -4.10
C LEU A 25 -8.96 15.37 -3.05
N PHE A 26 -8.80 14.08 -3.32
CA PHE A 26 -9.14 13.03 -2.35
C PHE A 26 -8.24 13.05 -1.12
N ASN A 27 -6.94 13.32 -1.27
CA ASN A 27 -6.04 13.50 -0.14
C ASN A 27 -6.43 14.74 0.69
N TYR A 28 -6.70 15.87 0.04
CA TYR A 28 -7.12 17.11 0.69
C TYR A 28 -8.42 16.94 1.49
N TRP A 29 -9.40 16.19 0.97
CA TRP A 29 -10.64 15.88 1.67
C TRP A 29 -10.50 14.81 2.77
N THR A 30 -9.39 14.10 2.84
CA THR A 30 -9.16 13.08 3.85
C THR A 30 -8.60 13.72 5.13
N PRO A 31 -9.30 13.69 6.29
CA PRO A 31 -8.78 14.22 7.54
C PRO A 31 -7.73 13.31 8.18
N TYR A 32 -7.08 13.79 9.23
CA TYR A 32 -6.35 12.91 10.15
C TYR A 32 -7.30 11.90 10.79
N ALA A 33 -6.83 10.68 11.03
CA ALA A 33 -7.63 9.60 11.60
C ALA A 33 -6.79 8.68 12.49
N ALA A 34 -7.43 8.13 13.54
CA ALA A 34 -6.86 7.08 14.38
C ALA A 34 -5.39 7.34 14.79
N ASP A 35 -4.48 6.46 14.33
CA ASP A 35 -3.05 6.48 14.68
C ASP A 35 -2.32 7.76 14.27
N ASP A 36 -2.83 8.58 13.34
CA ASP A 36 -2.21 9.86 12.99
C ASP A 36 -2.01 10.74 14.22
N TYR A 37 -3.02 10.81 15.10
CA TYR A 37 -2.93 11.60 16.33
C TYR A 37 -1.89 11.04 17.30
N THR A 38 -1.74 9.72 17.40
CA THR A 38 -0.77 9.05 18.25
C THR A 38 0.67 9.33 17.79
N TYR A 39 0.94 9.15 16.50
CA TYR A 39 2.29 9.29 15.95
C TYR A 39 2.77 10.75 15.83
N MET A 40 1.90 11.72 16.07
CA MET A 40 2.30 13.13 16.25
C MET A 40 3.06 13.38 17.55
N TYR A 41 3.01 12.44 18.50
CA TYR A 41 3.63 12.58 19.81
C TYR A 41 4.75 11.56 20.02
N ASN A 42 5.80 12.00 20.69
CA ASN A 42 6.93 11.18 21.05
C ASN A 42 6.52 10.18 22.15
N MET A 43 6.59 8.90 21.84
CA MET A 43 6.18 7.81 22.76
C MET A 43 7.06 7.72 24.00
N ALA A 44 8.29 8.27 23.98
CA ALA A 44 9.19 8.23 25.11
C ALA A 44 8.84 9.26 26.21
N ASN A 45 8.29 10.42 25.82
CA ASN A 45 8.03 11.52 26.78
C ASN A 45 6.65 12.18 26.59
N GLY A 46 5.87 11.74 25.63
CA GLY A 46 4.54 12.27 25.38
C GLY A 46 4.49 13.68 24.76
N GLN A 47 5.61 14.32 24.45
CA GLN A 47 5.62 15.66 23.85
C GLN A 47 5.38 15.61 22.34
N ARG A 48 4.85 16.69 21.75
CA ARG A 48 4.69 16.79 20.30
C ARG A 48 6.03 16.69 19.60
N ILE A 49 6.12 15.87 18.56
CA ILE A 49 7.32 15.76 17.73
C ILE A 49 7.41 17.04 16.85
N THR A 50 8.49 17.78 17.00
CA THR A 50 8.76 19.03 16.27
C THR A 50 10.13 19.01 15.56
N SER A 51 10.93 17.98 15.80
CA SER A 51 12.25 17.82 15.21
C SER A 51 12.52 16.35 14.85
N ILE A 52 13.31 16.15 13.80
CA ILE A 52 13.69 14.81 13.33
C ILE A 52 14.42 13.99 14.42
N PHE A 53 15.18 14.66 15.31
CA PHE A 53 15.89 13.98 16.38
C PHE A 53 14.96 13.39 17.45
N GLN A 54 13.75 13.93 17.61
CA GLN A 54 12.73 13.40 18.53
C GLN A 54 12.04 12.14 17.98
N ILE A 55 12.16 11.87 16.69
CA ILE A 55 11.62 10.65 16.06
C ILE A 55 12.37 9.43 16.58
N PHE A 56 13.69 9.48 16.72
CA PHE A 56 14.50 8.31 17.09
C PHE A 56 14.14 7.70 18.45
N PRO A 57 14.05 8.47 19.56
CA PRO A 57 13.60 7.90 20.84
C PRO A 57 12.15 7.38 20.77
N SER A 58 11.27 8.05 20.02
CA SER A 58 9.89 7.55 19.81
C SER A 58 9.88 6.21 19.07
N LEU A 59 10.69 6.06 18.01
CA LEU A 59 10.83 4.80 17.28
C LEU A 59 11.43 3.69 18.14
N ALA A 60 12.37 4.00 19.02
CA ALA A 60 12.95 3.03 19.94
C ALA A 60 11.86 2.44 20.89
N VAL A 61 11.03 3.30 21.48
CA VAL A 61 9.90 2.88 22.32
C VAL A 61 8.87 2.09 21.49
N HIS A 62 8.54 2.56 20.29
CA HIS A 62 7.63 1.86 19.38
C HIS A 62 8.12 0.45 19.05
N TYR A 63 9.41 0.30 18.70
CA TYR A 63 10.05 -0.98 18.40
C TYR A 63 10.09 -1.94 19.59
N MET A 64 10.37 -1.41 20.78
CA MET A 64 10.58 -2.22 21.98
C MET A 64 9.28 -2.59 22.72
N GLN A 65 8.26 -1.71 22.71
CA GLN A 65 7.15 -1.83 23.66
C GLN A 65 5.75 -1.83 23.06
N TYR A 66 5.45 -0.95 22.11
CA TYR A 66 4.04 -0.64 21.77
C TYR A 66 3.64 -0.92 20.32
N GLY A 67 4.61 -1.18 19.45
CA GLY A 67 4.31 -1.19 18.02
C GLY A 67 4.50 -2.54 17.37
N ASN A 68 5.13 -2.46 16.27
CA ASN A 68 5.62 -3.55 15.45
C ASN A 68 7.04 -3.23 15.00
N GLY A 69 7.74 -4.16 14.37
CA GLY A 69 9.13 -3.98 13.97
C GLY A 69 9.38 -3.02 12.79
N ARG A 70 8.37 -2.32 12.29
CA ARG A 70 8.44 -1.47 11.08
C ARG A 70 9.08 -0.11 11.35
N ILE A 71 10.39 -0.06 11.57
CA ILE A 71 11.10 1.18 11.85
C ILE A 71 11.00 2.17 10.67
N VAL A 72 11.20 1.67 9.44
CA VAL A 72 11.30 2.53 8.24
C VAL A 72 9.98 3.22 7.93
N SER A 73 8.87 2.48 7.91
CA SER A 73 7.57 3.08 7.63
C SER A 73 7.14 4.07 8.73
N HIS A 74 7.34 3.73 10.02
CA HIS A 74 6.98 4.63 11.12
C HIS A 74 7.89 5.86 11.22
N PHE A 75 9.16 5.74 10.80
CA PHE A 75 10.00 6.93 10.63
C PHE A 75 9.37 7.93 9.64
N PHE A 76 8.92 7.46 8.47
CA PHE A 76 8.24 8.31 7.51
C PHE A 76 6.88 8.83 8.03
N VAL A 77 6.11 8.00 8.75
CA VAL A 77 4.85 8.43 9.37
C VAL A 77 5.10 9.63 10.30
N MET A 78 6.00 9.49 11.26
CA MET A 78 6.31 10.55 12.23
C MET A 78 6.91 11.78 11.54
N LEU A 79 7.78 11.59 10.54
CA LEU A 79 8.40 12.66 9.78
C LEU A 79 7.36 13.53 9.06
N PHE A 80 6.39 12.91 8.38
CA PHE A 80 5.38 13.64 7.61
C PHE A 80 4.23 14.16 8.47
N LEU A 81 4.00 13.60 9.66
CA LEU A 81 3.07 14.18 10.64
C LEU A 81 3.63 15.44 11.34
N MET A 82 4.93 15.71 11.23
CA MET A 82 5.52 17.00 11.62
C MET A 82 5.24 18.11 10.58
N ALA A 83 5.10 17.75 9.31
CA ALA A 83 4.81 18.68 8.24
C ALA A 83 3.33 19.12 8.25
N SER A 84 3.01 20.20 7.54
CA SER A 84 1.61 20.55 7.32
C SER A 84 0.92 19.48 6.48
N LYS A 85 -0.35 19.21 6.79
CA LYS A 85 -1.15 18.23 6.05
C LYS A 85 -1.18 18.51 4.54
N MET A 86 -1.26 19.77 4.16
CA MET A 86 -1.28 20.20 2.75
C MET A 86 -0.02 19.77 1.98
N ILE A 87 1.17 19.85 2.62
CA ILE A 87 2.43 19.38 2.02
C ILE A 87 2.36 17.86 1.82
N PHE A 88 1.86 17.15 2.83
CA PHE A 88 1.70 15.71 2.73
C PHE A 88 0.70 15.32 1.62
N ASP A 89 -0.45 15.96 1.54
CA ASP A 89 -1.50 15.69 0.55
C ASP A 89 -0.97 15.85 -0.89
N LEU A 90 -0.22 16.92 -1.11
CA LEU A 90 0.43 17.17 -2.41
C LEU A 90 1.48 16.10 -2.72
N LEU A 91 2.34 15.78 -1.76
CA LEU A 91 3.38 14.76 -1.92
C LEU A 91 2.77 13.37 -2.16
N ASN A 92 1.73 12.99 -1.39
CA ASN A 92 1.09 11.69 -1.53
C ASN A 92 0.40 11.54 -2.90
N ALA A 93 -0.20 12.61 -3.42
CA ALA A 93 -0.72 12.63 -4.79
C ALA A 93 0.39 12.42 -5.83
N PHE A 94 1.55 13.07 -5.69
CA PHE A 94 2.70 12.82 -6.56
C PHE A 94 3.20 11.36 -6.46
N ILE A 95 3.29 10.81 -5.25
CA ILE A 95 3.72 9.43 -5.04
C ILE A 95 2.71 8.45 -5.66
N PHE A 96 1.42 8.71 -5.55
CA PHE A 96 0.39 7.91 -6.21
C PHE A 96 0.57 7.90 -7.74
N ILE A 97 0.78 9.06 -8.37
CA ILE A 97 1.04 9.15 -9.81
C ILE A 97 2.35 8.47 -10.21
N PHE A 98 3.39 8.61 -9.38
CA PHE A 98 4.65 7.91 -9.60
C PHE A 98 4.47 6.40 -9.52
N PHE A 99 3.70 5.90 -8.54
CA PHE A 99 3.37 4.49 -8.38
C PHE A 99 2.62 3.94 -9.60
N ILE A 100 1.56 4.62 -10.07
CA ILE A 100 0.83 4.27 -11.30
C ILE A 100 1.76 4.26 -12.53
N SER A 101 2.57 5.31 -12.68
CA SER A 101 3.54 5.43 -13.77
C SER A 101 4.59 4.32 -13.75
N PHE A 102 5.04 3.92 -12.55
CA PHE A 102 6.02 2.86 -12.36
C PHE A 102 5.43 1.51 -12.78
N ILE A 103 4.22 1.15 -12.32
CA ILE A 103 3.52 -0.07 -12.74
C ILE A 103 3.33 -0.08 -14.25
N PHE A 104 2.85 1.04 -14.81
CA PHE A 104 2.60 1.17 -16.23
C PHE A 104 3.86 0.92 -17.08
N ARG A 105 5.01 1.45 -16.66
CA ARG A 105 6.30 1.23 -17.33
C ARG A 105 6.87 -0.16 -17.12
N LEU A 106 6.76 -0.67 -15.91
CA LEU A 106 7.25 -2.00 -15.55
C LEU A 106 6.55 -3.08 -16.38
N THR A 107 5.22 -2.97 -16.51
CA THR A 107 4.39 -3.94 -17.25
C THR A 107 4.45 -3.75 -18.77
N ALA A 108 4.68 -2.53 -19.26
CA ALA A 108 4.76 -2.27 -20.71
C ALA A 108 5.96 -2.93 -21.40
N GLY A 109 7.08 -3.12 -20.68
CA GLY A 109 8.31 -3.63 -21.26
C GLY A 109 8.80 -2.75 -22.43
N LYS A 110 8.76 -3.30 -23.67
CA LYS A 110 9.14 -2.59 -24.91
C LYS A 110 7.94 -2.07 -25.71
N LYS A 111 6.71 -2.32 -25.29
CA LYS A 111 5.50 -2.00 -26.03
C LYS A 111 5.09 -0.53 -25.90
N SER A 112 4.33 -0.05 -26.88
CA SER A 112 3.77 1.32 -26.83
C SER A 112 2.81 1.46 -25.64
N LEU A 113 2.81 2.65 -25.07
CA LEU A 113 2.00 2.96 -23.89
C LEU A 113 0.57 3.36 -24.31
N SER A 114 -0.47 2.63 -23.84
CA SER A 114 -1.88 2.94 -24.10
C SER A 114 -2.46 3.77 -22.96
N VAL A 115 -3.22 4.81 -23.30
CA VAL A 115 -3.94 5.62 -22.30
C VAL A 115 -5.02 4.82 -21.57
N LEU A 116 -5.75 3.96 -22.28
CA LEU A 116 -6.78 3.11 -21.67
C LEU A 116 -6.19 2.18 -20.62
N LEU A 117 -5.02 1.59 -20.90
CA LEU A 117 -4.35 0.74 -19.92
C LEU A 117 -3.76 1.54 -18.76
N LEU A 118 -3.29 2.76 -19.00
CA LEU A 118 -2.88 3.67 -17.93
C LEU A 118 -4.05 3.96 -16.98
N LEU A 119 -5.23 4.23 -17.51
CA LEU A 119 -6.44 4.46 -16.72
C LEU A 119 -6.98 3.18 -16.05
N ALA A 120 -6.78 2.01 -16.65
CA ALA A 120 -7.20 0.74 -16.07
C ALA A 120 -6.47 0.40 -14.76
N ILE A 121 -5.25 0.91 -14.54
CA ILE A 121 -4.49 0.67 -13.29
C ILE A 121 -5.23 1.22 -12.06
N PRO A 122 -5.47 2.55 -11.94
CA PRO A 122 -6.20 3.09 -10.80
C PRO A 122 -7.63 2.58 -10.72
N THR A 123 -8.26 2.23 -11.85
CA THR A 123 -9.59 1.64 -11.90
C THR A 123 -9.63 0.26 -11.25
N LEU A 124 -8.65 -0.62 -11.54
CA LEU A 124 -8.53 -1.91 -10.87
C LEU A 124 -8.33 -1.74 -9.35
N PHE A 125 -7.54 -0.76 -8.93
CA PHE A 125 -7.34 -0.48 -7.50
C PHE A 125 -8.62 0.01 -6.85
N TRP A 126 -9.34 0.93 -7.50
CA TRP A 126 -10.64 1.42 -7.03
C TRP A 126 -11.64 0.28 -6.83
N LEU A 127 -11.76 -0.61 -7.82
CA LEU A 127 -12.74 -1.70 -7.77
C LEU A 127 -12.39 -2.78 -6.75
N TYR A 128 -11.12 -3.18 -6.67
CA TYR A 128 -10.76 -4.44 -5.99
C TYR A 128 -9.90 -4.28 -4.74
N ILE A 129 -9.26 -3.13 -4.48
CA ILE A 129 -8.52 -2.97 -3.21
C ILE A 129 -9.52 -2.80 -2.07
N PRO A 130 -9.48 -3.65 -1.03
CA PRO A 130 -10.25 -3.46 0.20
C PRO A 130 -9.72 -2.26 0.97
N ALA A 131 -10.62 -1.57 1.69
CA ALA A 131 -10.26 -0.39 2.49
C ALA A 131 -9.39 0.63 1.70
N TYR A 132 -9.82 0.95 0.47
CA TYR A 132 -9.09 1.81 -0.48
C TYR A 132 -8.63 3.13 0.17
N GLY A 133 -9.53 3.79 0.94
CA GLY A 133 -9.21 5.03 1.63
C GLY A 133 -8.08 4.88 2.64
N GLN A 134 -8.00 3.75 3.33
CA GLN A 134 -6.93 3.48 4.28
C GLN A 134 -5.58 3.20 3.57
N ILE A 135 -5.61 2.62 2.38
CA ILE A 135 -4.40 2.24 1.62
C ILE A 135 -3.79 3.44 0.87
N PHE A 136 -4.63 4.35 0.34
CA PHE A 136 -4.18 5.38 -0.58
C PHE A 136 -4.33 6.81 -0.06
N LEU A 137 -5.19 7.03 0.96
CA LEU A 137 -5.54 8.39 1.41
C LEU A 137 -5.20 8.67 2.88
N TRP A 138 -5.41 7.70 3.81
CA TRP A 138 -5.08 7.87 5.21
C TRP A 138 -3.56 8.02 5.39
N GLN A 139 -3.11 9.06 6.08
CA GLN A 139 -1.68 9.42 6.13
C GLN A 139 -0.81 8.29 6.69
N THR A 140 -1.11 7.77 7.87
CA THR A 140 -0.41 6.60 8.43
C THR A 140 -0.56 5.38 7.53
N GLY A 141 -1.75 5.18 6.96
CA GLY A 141 -2.03 4.03 6.12
C GLY A 141 -1.27 4.06 4.80
N CYS A 142 -1.35 5.14 4.03
CA CYS A 142 -0.70 5.18 2.72
C CYS A 142 0.83 5.09 2.80
N ILE A 143 1.44 5.61 3.86
CA ILE A 143 2.88 5.42 4.11
C ILE A 143 3.16 3.94 4.40
N ASN A 144 2.38 3.28 5.25
CA ASN A 144 2.58 1.87 5.57
C ASN A 144 2.30 0.91 4.41
N TYR A 145 1.38 1.26 3.49
CA TYR A 145 0.92 0.38 2.41
C TYR A 145 1.40 0.85 1.04
N MET A 146 0.83 1.91 0.45
CA MET A 146 1.13 2.35 -0.92
C MET A 146 2.62 2.65 -1.13
N TRP A 147 3.26 3.37 -0.20
CA TRP A 147 4.70 3.65 -0.31
C TRP A 147 5.53 2.36 -0.20
N GLY A 148 5.11 1.41 0.67
CA GLY A 148 5.71 0.08 0.75
C GLY A 148 5.61 -0.70 -0.55
N TYR A 149 4.47 -0.62 -1.26
CA TYR A 149 4.30 -1.24 -2.58
C TYR A 149 5.24 -0.61 -3.62
N LEU A 150 5.44 0.70 -3.56
CA LEU A 150 6.41 1.35 -4.45
C LEU A 150 7.83 0.85 -4.19
N PHE A 151 8.26 0.73 -2.93
CA PHE A 151 9.57 0.14 -2.58
C PHE A 151 9.67 -1.31 -3.05
N ALA A 152 8.62 -2.10 -2.87
CA ALA A 152 8.53 -3.48 -3.35
C ALA A 152 8.72 -3.57 -4.87
N LEU A 153 8.05 -2.67 -5.62
CA LEU A 153 8.18 -2.63 -7.08
C LEU A 153 9.58 -2.19 -7.54
N VAL A 154 10.22 -1.25 -6.84
CA VAL A 154 11.61 -0.87 -7.13
C VAL A 154 12.54 -2.06 -6.91
N PHE A 155 12.36 -2.82 -5.84
CA PHE A 155 13.14 -4.03 -5.57
C PHE A 155 12.94 -5.09 -6.68
N ILE A 156 11.70 -5.53 -6.90
CA ILE A 156 11.41 -6.63 -7.82
C ILE A 156 11.75 -6.27 -9.28
N ASN A 157 11.64 -4.98 -9.65
CA ASN A 157 11.98 -4.50 -10.99
C ASN A 157 13.43 -4.81 -11.37
N VAL A 158 14.36 -4.81 -10.42
CA VAL A 158 15.77 -5.15 -10.72
C VAL A 158 15.86 -6.59 -11.20
N TYR A 159 15.19 -7.53 -10.57
CA TYR A 159 15.20 -8.95 -10.93
C TYR A 159 14.38 -9.24 -12.20
N ILE A 160 13.29 -8.52 -12.42
CA ILE A 160 12.52 -8.54 -13.68
C ILE A 160 13.41 -8.06 -14.85
N GLU A 161 14.14 -6.97 -14.66
CA GLU A 161 15.02 -6.44 -15.72
C GLU A 161 16.26 -7.34 -15.95
N LEU A 162 16.73 -8.05 -14.92
CA LEU A 162 17.75 -9.08 -15.10
C LEU A 162 17.25 -10.23 -15.99
N LEU A 163 16.01 -10.67 -15.77
CA LEU A 163 15.37 -11.70 -16.60
C LEU A 163 15.16 -11.23 -18.04
N ARG A 164 14.79 -9.97 -18.25
CA ARG A 164 14.53 -9.37 -19.58
C ARG A 164 15.80 -9.02 -20.35
N ARG A 165 16.79 -8.46 -19.69
CA ARG A 165 17.94 -7.79 -20.32
C ARG A 165 19.30 -8.37 -19.95
N HIS A 166 19.33 -9.32 -19.01
CA HIS A 166 20.51 -10.02 -18.52
C HIS A 166 21.62 -9.12 -17.92
N SER A 167 21.39 -7.83 -17.77
CA SER A 167 22.33 -6.89 -17.18
C SER A 167 21.62 -5.59 -16.75
N ILE A 168 21.85 -5.24 -15.47
CA ILE A 168 21.38 -3.99 -14.86
C ILE A 168 22.40 -3.58 -13.80
N LEU A 169 22.51 -2.60 -13.12
CA LEU A 169 23.45 -2.24 -12.04
C LEU A 169 24.93 -2.56 -12.34
N ASN A 170 25.37 -2.25 -13.58
CA ASN A 170 26.73 -2.59 -14.05
C ASN A 170 27.86 -1.85 -13.28
N GLN A 171 27.52 -0.87 -12.45
CA GLN A 171 28.47 -0.08 -11.66
C GLN A 171 28.39 -0.50 -10.19
N LYS A 172 29.54 -0.80 -9.56
CA LYS A 172 29.60 -1.25 -8.16
C LYS A 172 28.87 -0.33 -7.17
N TRP A 173 29.00 0.99 -7.32
CA TRP A 173 28.30 1.94 -6.45
C TRP A 173 26.78 1.82 -6.53
N LYS A 174 26.20 1.54 -7.70
CA LYS A 174 24.74 1.32 -7.85
C LYS A 174 24.30 0.08 -7.10
N LEU A 175 25.11 -0.97 -7.08
CA LEU A 175 24.83 -2.18 -6.31
C LEU A 175 24.86 -1.88 -4.81
N VAL A 176 25.86 -1.11 -4.32
CA VAL A 176 25.95 -0.70 -2.92
C VAL A 176 24.72 0.13 -2.51
N VAL A 177 24.35 1.14 -3.29
CA VAL A 177 23.14 1.95 -3.05
C VAL A 177 21.88 1.08 -3.04
N PHE A 178 21.82 0.10 -3.95
CA PHE A 178 20.69 -0.82 -3.99
C PHE A 178 20.66 -1.77 -2.78
N CYS A 179 21.81 -2.25 -2.28
CA CYS A 179 21.88 -3.02 -1.04
C CYS A 179 21.37 -2.19 0.17
N PHE A 180 21.76 -0.93 0.27
CA PHE A 180 21.22 -0.04 1.32
C PHE A 180 19.71 0.14 1.19
N PHE A 181 19.21 0.40 -0.01
CA PHE A 181 17.77 0.50 -0.26
C PHE A 181 17.04 -0.80 0.14
N THR A 182 17.59 -1.97 -0.19
CA THR A 182 16.94 -3.25 0.11
C THR A 182 16.95 -3.57 1.59
N LEU A 183 17.97 -3.13 2.35
CA LEU A 183 17.99 -3.19 3.82
C LEU A 183 16.78 -2.44 4.41
N LEU A 184 16.55 -1.21 3.95
CA LEU A 184 15.40 -0.42 4.38
C LEU A 184 14.07 -1.06 3.95
N PHE A 185 13.97 -1.53 2.71
CA PHE A 185 12.78 -2.22 2.22
C PHE A 185 12.47 -3.49 3.02
N GLY A 186 13.47 -4.26 3.40
CA GLY A 186 13.30 -5.46 4.22
C GLY A 186 12.57 -5.16 5.53
N ASN A 187 12.87 -4.03 6.17
CA ASN A 187 12.24 -3.59 7.42
C ASN A 187 10.89 -2.85 7.21
N TYR A 188 10.30 -2.90 6.03
CA TYR A 188 9.11 -2.08 5.74
C TYR A 188 7.79 -2.72 6.13
N SER A 189 7.60 -4.00 5.82
CA SER A 189 6.34 -4.73 6.03
C SER A 189 6.57 -6.23 6.14
N GLU A 190 5.89 -6.91 7.07
CA GLU A 190 6.10 -8.34 7.35
C GLU A 190 5.81 -9.22 6.15
N ASN A 191 4.65 -9.08 5.55
CA ASN A 191 4.22 -9.96 4.46
C ASN A 191 4.70 -9.50 3.07
N VAL A 192 4.73 -8.18 2.80
CA VAL A 192 5.17 -7.66 1.50
C VAL A 192 6.67 -7.83 1.33
N SER A 193 7.48 -7.44 2.34
CA SER A 193 8.94 -7.52 2.21
C SER A 193 9.40 -8.96 2.02
N PHE A 194 8.89 -9.90 2.81
CA PHE A 194 9.23 -11.32 2.67
C PHE A 194 8.86 -11.86 1.28
N SER A 195 7.61 -11.70 0.88
CA SER A 195 7.11 -12.29 -0.37
C SER A 195 7.85 -11.76 -1.60
N VAL A 196 8.18 -10.46 -1.59
CA VAL A 196 8.88 -9.81 -2.72
C VAL A 196 10.36 -10.15 -2.74
N ILE A 197 11.05 -10.19 -1.59
CA ILE A 197 12.46 -10.59 -1.48
C ILE A 197 12.61 -12.04 -1.92
N PHE A 198 11.73 -12.93 -1.43
CA PHE A 198 11.76 -14.34 -1.80
C PHE A 198 11.51 -14.55 -3.30
N THR A 199 10.53 -13.84 -3.89
CA THR A 199 10.29 -13.90 -5.34
C THR A 199 11.47 -13.35 -6.14
N GLY A 200 12.09 -12.26 -5.69
CA GLY A 200 13.30 -11.72 -6.32
C GLY A 200 14.46 -12.72 -6.32
N PHE A 201 14.64 -13.46 -5.24
CA PHE A 201 15.61 -14.56 -5.16
C PHE A 201 15.29 -15.67 -6.16
N LEU A 202 14.02 -16.10 -6.27
CA LEU A 202 13.62 -17.12 -7.25
C LEU A 202 13.85 -16.65 -8.69
N LEU A 203 13.50 -15.40 -9.03
CA LEU A 203 13.77 -14.84 -10.35
C LEU A 203 15.27 -14.78 -10.66
N LEU A 204 16.10 -14.48 -9.68
CA LEU A 204 17.55 -14.52 -9.81
C LEU A 204 18.04 -15.95 -10.11
N CYS A 205 17.56 -16.96 -9.38
CA CYS A 205 17.89 -18.36 -9.62
C CYS A 205 17.49 -18.82 -11.03
N ILE A 206 16.27 -18.45 -11.46
CA ILE A 206 15.78 -18.75 -12.82
C ILE A 206 16.66 -18.07 -13.87
N THR A 207 17.06 -16.82 -13.66
CA THR A 207 17.95 -16.10 -14.57
C THR A 207 19.32 -16.76 -14.65
N MET A 208 19.90 -17.16 -13.50
CA MET A 208 21.16 -17.91 -13.47
C MET A 208 21.09 -19.23 -14.25
N TYR A 209 19.99 -19.96 -14.08
CA TYR A 209 19.73 -21.22 -14.78
C TYR A 209 19.59 -21.02 -16.29
N GLN A 210 18.76 -20.07 -16.72
CA GLN A 210 18.51 -19.77 -18.15
C GLN A 210 19.79 -19.31 -18.86
N GLN A 211 20.62 -18.49 -18.18
CA GLN A 211 21.83 -17.91 -18.74
C GLN A 211 23.08 -18.79 -18.54
N LYS A 212 22.95 -19.92 -17.85
CA LYS A 212 24.05 -20.86 -17.53
C LYS A 212 25.31 -20.17 -16.97
N SER A 213 25.14 -19.10 -16.20
CA SER A 213 26.23 -18.25 -15.70
C SER A 213 25.97 -17.77 -14.26
N ILE A 214 26.44 -18.56 -13.29
CA ILE A 214 26.32 -18.23 -11.86
C ILE A 214 27.19 -17.01 -11.52
N LYS A 215 28.48 -17.04 -11.93
CA LYS A 215 29.48 -16.01 -11.58
C LYS A 215 29.03 -14.59 -11.95
N LYS A 216 28.38 -14.42 -13.10
CA LYS A 216 27.90 -13.12 -13.59
C LYS A 216 26.81 -12.53 -12.70
N TYR A 217 25.94 -13.37 -12.16
CA TYR A 217 24.75 -12.94 -11.40
C TYR A 217 24.94 -13.03 -9.88
N LEU A 218 26.02 -13.64 -9.39
CA LEU A 218 26.32 -13.77 -7.97
C LEU A 218 26.27 -12.43 -7.20
N PRO A 219 26.76 -11.28 -7.73
CA PRO A 219 26.66 -10.01 -7.03
C PRO A 219 25.24 -9.58 -6.70
N TYR A 220 24.22 -10.04 -7.46
CA TYR A 220 22.81 -9.70 -7.21
C TYR A 220 22.18 -10.51 -6.06
N VAL A 221 22.90 -11.44 -5.47
CA VAL A 221 22.53 -12.10 -4.20
C VAL A 221 22.70 -11.13 -3.02
N LEU A 222 23.66 -10.20 -3.08
CA LEU A 222 23.91 -9.23 -2.00
C LEU A 222 22.67 -8.38 -1.63
N PRO A 223 21.90 -7.79 -2.58
CA PRO A 223 20.66 -7.10 -2.25
C PRO A 223 19.60 -8.01 -1.62
N VAL A 224 19.52 -9.30 -2.00
CA VAL A 224 18.61 -10.25 -1.36
C VAL A 224 19.00 -10.46 0.10
N ILE A 225 20.28 -10.70 0.37
CA ILE A 225 20.80 -10.86 1.73
C ILE A 225 20.57 -9.59 2.54
N SER A 226 20.88 -8.43 1.97
CA SER A 226 20.66 -7.14 2.62
C SER A 226 19.18 -6.92 3.00
N GLY A 227 18.26 -7.25 2.08
CA GLY A 227 16.81 -7.21 2.35
C GLY A 227 16.40 -8.21 3.43
N ALA A 228 16.96 -9.43 3.42
CA ALA A 228 16.70 -10.43 4.45
C ALA A 228 17.18 -9.98 5.83
N ILE A 229 18.33 -9.29 5.92
CA ILE A 229 18.81 -8.69 7.18
C ILE A 229 17.81 -7.64 7.69
N GLY A 230 17.34 -6.71 6.82
CA GLY A 230 16.32 -5.73 7.18
C GLY A 230 15.02 -6.39 7.66
N TYR A 231 14.63 -7.48 7.02
CA TYR A 231 13.47 -8.27 7.41
C TYR A 231 13.65 -8.97 8.77
N LEU A 232 14.83 -9.51 9.03
CA LEU A 232 15.14 -10.10 10.34
C LEU A 232 15.07 -9.05 11.46
N VAL A 233 15.59 -7.84 11.23
CA VAL A 233 15.45 -6.74 12.19
C VAL A 233 13.97 -6.46 12.49
N LEU A 234 13.10 -6.50 11.49
CA LEU A 234 11.65 -6.34 11.68
C LEU A 234 11.07 -7.48 12.55
N LEU A 235 11.37 -8.73 12.22
CA LEU A 235 10.82 -9.91 12.92
C LEU A 235 11.31 -10.03 14.36
N LEU A 236 12.55 -9.65 14.64
CA LEU A 236 13.16 -9.74 15.97
C LEU A 236 12.75 -8.59 16.90
N SER A 237 11.80 -7.75 16.49
CA SER A 237 11.28 -6.69 17.36
C SER A 237 10.57 -7.29 18.57
N PRO A 238 10.91 -6.87 19.81
CA PRO A 238 10.26 -7.36 21.01
C PRO A 238 8.75 -7.10 21.01
N SER A 239 8.31 -5.95 20.52
CA SER A 239 6.89 -5.61 20.41
C SER A 239 6.14 -6.45 19.36
N GLY A 240 6.83 -6.88 18.29
CA GLY A 240 6.27 -7.73 17.25
C GLY A 240 6.13 -9.18 17.68
N SER A 241 7.13 -9.71 18.40
CA SER A 241 7.15 -11.10 18.87
C SER A 241 5.99 -11.43 19.81
N ALA A 242 5.56 -10.49 20.64
CA ALA A 242 4.41 -10.65 21.54
C ALA A 242 3.08 -10.91 20.79
N LYS A 243 2.98 -10.52 19.52
CA LYS A 243 1.78 -10.75 18.69
C LYS A 243 1.70 -12.16 18.08
N PHE A 244 2.81 -12.88 18.06
CA PHE A 244 2.86 -14.25 17.51
C PHE A 244 2.70 -15.35 18.57
N SER A 245 2.82 -15.04 19.88
CA SER A 245 3.01 -16.05 20.90
C SER A 245 1.77 -16.85 21.30
N ASP A 246 0.57 -16.34 21.09
CA ASP A 246 -0.63 -16.93 21.71
C ASP A 246 -1.44 -17.90 20.83
N ASN A 247 -1.14 -18.05 19.52
CA ASN A 247 -2.03 -18.76 18.58
C ASN A 247 -1.33 -19.78 17.65
N LEU A 248 -0.25 -20.41 18.10
CA LEU A 248 0.47 -21.40 17.28
C LEU A 248 -0.06 -22.84 17.40
N SER A 249 -1.28 -23.07 17.93
CA SER A 249 -1.88 -24.39 17.87
C SER A 249 -2.24 -24.77 16.42
N LEU A 250 -2.00 -26.02 16.04
CA LEU A 250 -2.32 -26.51 14.69
C LEU A 250 -3.78 -26.25 14.32
N SER A 251 -4.70 -26.38 15.26
CA SER A 251 -6.14 -26.11 15.06
C SER A 251 -6.40 -24.63 14.77
N ALA A 252 -5.73 -23.70 15.46
CA ALA A 252 -5.85 -22.27 15.22
C ALA A 252 -5.26 -21.89 13.83
N LEU A 253 -4.11 -22.45 13.46
CA LEU A 253 -3.52 -22.21 12.13
C LEU A 253 -4.41 -22.70 10.99
N VAL A 254 -5.02 -23.89 11.14
CA VAL A 254 -5.98 -24.44 10.16
C VAL A 254 -7.21 -23.53 10.06
N LYS A 255 -7.78 -23.11 11.18
CA LYS A 255 -8.92 -22.20 11.20
C LYS A 255 -8.58 -20.88 10.54
N ASN A 256 -7.50 -20.21 10.95
CA ASN A 256 -7.03 -18.96 10.34
C ASN A 256 -6.79 -19.11 8.84
N GLY A 257 -6.24 -20.25 8.40
CA GLY A 257 -6.02 -20.56 7.00
C GLY A 257 -7.32 -20.65 6.20
N ILE A 258 -8.34 -21.31 6.76
CA ILE A 258 -9.67 -21.41 6.11
C ILE A 258 -10.35 -20.03 6.05
N ASP A 259 -10.35 -19.29 7.16
CA ASP A 259 -10.96 -17.97 7.23
C ASP A 259 -10.27 -16.98 6.27
N LEU A 260 -8.94 -17.03 6.23
CA LEU A 260 -8.14 -16.23 5.30
C LEU A 260 -8.44 -16.59 3.85
N PHE A 261 -8.45 -17.89 3.51
CA PHE A 261 -8.75 -18.34 2.16
C PHE A 261 -10.16 -17.93 1.71
N THR A 262 -11.14 -18.11 2.58
CA THR A 262 -12.54 -17.73 2.30
C THR A 262 -12.66 -16.22 2.08
N THR A 263 -12.03 -15.41 2.94
CA THR A 263 -12.04 -13.96 2.82
C THR A 263 -11.29 -13.48 1.57
N TYR A 264 -10.09 -14.02 1.32
CA TYR A 264 -9.32 -13.71 0.13
C TYR A 264 -10.09 -14.08 -1.14
N TYR A 265 -10.67 -15.29 -1.21
CA TYR A 265 -11.45 -15.74 -2.35
C TYR A 265 -12.68 -14.85 -2.56
N SER A 266 -13.41 -14.49 -1.52
CA SER A 266 -14.59 -13.61 -1.64
C SER A 266 -14.25 -12.25 -2.26
N MET A 267 -13.08 -11.69 -1.92
CA MET A 267 -12.61 -10.41 -2.43
C MET A 267 -11.96 -10.50 -3.82
N CYS A 268 -11.30 -11.63 -4.12
CA CYS A 268 -10.45 -11.79 -5.31
C CYS A 268 -11.01 -12.69 -6.39
N LYS A 269 -12.18 -13.32 -6.21
CA LYS A 269 -12.73 -14.31 -7.18
C LYS A 269 -12.73 -13.81 -8.62
N PHE A 270 -13.20 -12.60 -8.88
CA PHE A 270 -13.21 -12.03 -10.23
C PHE A 270 -11.80 -11.67 -10.76
N PRO A 271 -10.93 -10.98 -10.01
CA PRO A 271 -9.53 -10.82 -10.38
C PRO A 271 -8.80 -12.14 -10.65
N LEU A 272 -9.01 -13.18 -9.84
CA LEU A 272 -8.40 -14.49 -10.06
C LEU A 272 -8.88 -15.14 -11.36
N ILE A 273 -10.20 -15.16 -11.59
CA ILE A 273 -10.75 -15.69 -12.85
C ILE A 273 -10.18 -14.92 -14.04
N LEU A 274 -10.18 -13.58 -13.98
CA LEU A 274 -9.62 -12.75 -15.05
C LEU A 274 -8.14 -13.06 -15.28
N PHE A 275 -7.33 -13.19 -14.20
CA PHE A 275 -5.93 -13.53 -14.31
C PHE A 275 -5.72 -14.86 -15.05
N PHE A 276 -6.43 -15.92 -14.64
CA PHE A 276 -6.27 -17.23 -15.25
C PHE A 276 -6.79 -17.29 -16.69
N VAL A 277 -7.88 -16.60 -17.02
CA VAL A 277 -8.36 -16.48 -18.40
C VAL A 277 -7.30 -15.81 -19.29
N LEU A 278 -6.76 -14.67 -18.84
CA LEU A 278 -5.71 -13.96 -19.58
C LEU A 278 -4.44 -14.81 -19.70
N LEU A 279 -4.07 -15.55 -18.65
CA LEU A 279 -2.93 -16.47 -18.67
C LEU A 279 -3.13 -17.60 -19.68
N CYS A 280 -4.31 -18.25 -19.69
CA CYS A 280 -4.63 -19.30 -20.67
C CYS A 280 -4.53 -18.76 -22.11
N ILE A 281 -5.03 -17.56 -22.36
CA ILE A 281 -4.91 -16.90 -23.67
C ILE A 281 -3.43 -16.67 -24.01
N ALA A 282 -2.63 -16.12 -23.09
CA ALA A 282 -1.21 -15.86 -23.32
C ALA A 282 -0.41 -17.14 -23.62
N VAL A 283 -0.72 -18.26 -22.93
CA VAL A 283 -0.10 -19.57 -23.17
C VAL A 283 -0.56 -20.16 -24.51
N TYR A 284 -1.85 -20.11 -24.81
CA TYR A 284 -2.41 -20.61 -26.07
C TYR A 284 -1.78 -19.92 -27.30
N TYR A 285 -1.61 -18.62 -27.24
CA TYR A 285 -0.97 -17.83 -28.31
C TYR A 285 0.57 -17.85 -28.23
N LYS A 286 1.17 -18.68 -27.37
CA LYS A 286 2.62 -18.85 -27.24
C LYS A 286 3.36 -17.52 -27.06
N MET A 287 2.85 -16.65 -26.21
CA MET A 287 3.47 -15.37 -25.87
C MET A 287 4.85 -15.55 -25.21
N ASP A 288 5.60 -14.47 -25.06
CA ASP A 288 6.93 -14.48 -24.45
C ASP A 288 6.91 -15.12 -23.05
N LYS A 289 7.71 -16.18 -22.90
CA LYS A 289 7.75 -17.00 -21.67
C LYS A 289 8.24 -16.20 -20.46
N ASN A 290 9.18 -15.26 -20.65
CA ASN A 290 9.67 -14.44 -19.56
C ASN A 290 8.60 -13.44 -19.09
N GLU A 291 7.81 -12.88 -20.01
CA GLU A 291 6.70 -11.99 -19.66
C GLU A 291 5.55 -12.73 -18.95
N ILE A 292 5.28 -13.99 -19.34
CA ILE A 292 4.35 -14.88 -18.61
C ILE A 292 4.90 -15.18 -17.21
N LEU A 293 6.19 -15.50 -17.09
CA LEU A 293 6.84 -15.75 -15.80
C LEU A 293 6.77 -14.53 -14.88
N ILE A 294 6.91 -13.31 -15.42
CA ILE A 294 6.75 -12.08 -14.65
C ILE A 294 5.32 -11.96 -14.12
N ALA A 295 4.29 -12.25 -14.92
CA ALA A 295 2.91 -12.24 -14.45
C ALA A 295 2.68 -13.28 -13.33
N LEU A 296 3.21 -14.51 -13.51
CA LEU A 296 3.17 -15.56 -12.50
C LEU A 296 3.92 -15.19 -11.22
N SER A 297 5.01 -14.42 -11.33
CA SER A 297 5.74 -13.91 -10.16
C SER A 297 4.89 -12.96 -9.32
N PHE A 298 4.09 -12.11 -9.93
CA PHE A 298 3.15 -11.24 -9.21
C PHE A 298 2.03 -12.04 -8.55
N LEU A 299 1.50 -13.06 -9.21
CA LEU A 299 0.55 -14.00 -8.59
C LEU A 299 1.18 -14.72 -7.39
N PHE A 300 2.43 -15.17 -7.54
CA PHE A 300 3.17 -15.84 -6.47
C PHE A 300 3.39 -14.90 -5.26
N ILE A 301 3.80 -13.64 -5.48
CA ILE A 301 3.88 -12.64 -4.41
C ILE A 301 2.54 -12.49 -3.69
N SER A 302 1.43 -12.43 -4.44
CA SER A 302 0.09 -12.32 -3.89
C SER A 302 -0.25 -13.49 -2.96
N PHE A 303 0.01 -14.72 -3.37
CA PHE A 303 -0.25 -15.90 -2.54
C PHE A 303 0.66 -15.99 -1.33
N VAL A 304 1.96 -15.72 -1.47
CA VAL A 304 2.90 -15.75 -0.34
C VAL A 304 2.55 -14.65 0.67
N ALA A 305 2.23 -13.43 0.21
CA ALA A 305 1.83 -12.34 1.09
C ALA A 305 0.51 -12.65 1.84
N SER A 306 -0.42 -13.38 1.23
CA SER A 306 -1.61 -13.90 1.91
C SER A 306 -1.25 -14.97 2.94
N ALA A 307 -0.44 -15.95 2.56
CA ALA A 307 -0.08 -17.07 3.44
C ALA A 307 0.61 -16.60 4.73
N MET A 308 1.42 -15.53 4.66
CA MET A 308 2.02 -14.92 5.86
C MET A 308 1.00 -14.40 6.87
N LEU A 309 -0.21 -14.06 6.43
CA LEU A 309 -1.27 -13.57 7.31
C LEU A 309 -1.93 -14.67 8.16
N ILE A 310 -1.68 -15.95 7.87
CA ILE A 310 -2.16 -17.07 8.68
C ILE A 310 -1.64 -16.99 10.13
N LEU A 311 -0.44 -16.40 10.28
CA LEU A 311 0.23 -16.21 11.56
C LEU A 311 -0.27 -14.97 12.33
N ALA A 312 -1.12 -14.15 11.74
CA ALA A 312 -1.60 -12.91 12.35
C ALA A 312 -2.74 -13.20 13.34
N SER A 313 -2.67 -12.61 14.54
CA SER A 313 -3.74 -12.68 15.54
C SER A 313 -4.98 -11.86 15.19
N TYR A 314 -4.83 -10.83 14.33
CA TYR A 314 -5.89 -9.95 13.88
C TYR A 314 -5.74 -9.67 12.38
N LEU A 315 -6.81 -9.85 11.62
CA LEU A 315 -6.81 -9.74 10.16
C LEU A 315 -7.79 -8.63 9.69
N PRO A 316 -7.39 -7.35 9.75
CA PRO A 316 -8.22 -6.29 9.15
C PRO A 316 -8.21 -6.41 7.62
N GLU A 317 -9.31 -6.02 6.97
CA GLU A 317 -9.45 -6.09 5.50
C GLU A 317 -8.28 -5.43 4.74
N ARG A 318 -7.75 -4.31 5.27
CA ARG A 318 -6.59 -3.62 4.70
C ARG A 318 -5.34 -4.48 4.59
N SER A 319 -5.19 -5.52 5.43
CA SER A 319 -4.04 -6.44 5.37
C SER A 319 -4.05 -7.28 4.10
N LEU A 320 -5.23 -7.61 3.58
CA LEU A 320 -5.38 -8.35 2.31
C LEU A 320 -5.03 -7.49 1.09
N ALA A 321 -5.07 -6.16 1.20
CA ALA A 321 -4.61 -5.28 0.13
C ALA A 321 -3.15 -5.58 -0.27
N ASN A 322 -2.30 -6.00 0.69
CA ASN A 322 -0.92 -6.41 0.46
C ASN A 322 -0.77 -7.57 -0.55
N SER A 323 -1.78 -8.40 -0.64
CA SER A 323 -1.82 -9.53 -1.58
C SER A 323 -2.50 -9.14 -2.88
N ILE A 324 -3.66 -8.51 -2.78
CA ILE A 324 -4.52 -8.18 -3.92
C ILE A 324 -3.81 -7.23 -4.90
N ILE A 325 -3.03 -6.27 -4.40
CA ILE A 325 -2.30 -5.32 -5.24
C ILE A 325 -1.38 -6.02 -6.25
N PHE A 326 -0.68 -7.08 -5.84
CA PHE A 326 0.23 -7.81 -6.72
C PHE A 326 -0.54 -8.68 -7.73
N LEU A 327 -1.66 -9.28 -7.35
CA LEU A 327 -2.55 -9.95 -8.30
C LEU A 327 -3.01 -8.99 -9.40
N LEU A 328 -3.43 -7.77 -9.02
CA LEU A 328 -3.86 -6.75 -9.98
C LEU A 328 -2.73 -6.31 -10.91
N ILE A 329 -1.50 -6.17 -10.40
CA ILE A 329 -0.32 -5.88 -11.23
C ILE A 329 -0.04 -7.03 -12.21
N GLY A 330 -0.20 -8.28 -11.78
CA GLY A 330 -0.12 -9.45 -12.67
C GLY A 330 -1.15 -9.42 -13.80
N ILE A 331 -2.39 -9.00 -13.52
CA ILE A 331 -3.42 -8.79 -14.55
C ILE A 331 -3.00 -7.71 -15.54
N ILE A 332 -2.49 -6.59 -15.06
CA ILE A 332 -1.99 -5.50 -15.92
C ILE A 332 -0.85 -6.00 -16.81
N GLN A 333 0.05 -6.81 -16.26
CA GLN A 333 1.15 -7.45 -17.01
C GLN A 333 0.61 -8.31 -18.16
N LEU A 334 -0.41 -9.13 -17.91
CA LEU A 334 -1.04 -9.97 -18.94
C LEU A 334 -1.79 -9.14 -19.98
N LEU A 335 -2.55 -8.11 -19.57
CA LEU A 335 -3.22 -7.21 -20.49
C LEU A 335 -2.23 -6.50 -21.42
N GLN A 336 -1.08 -6.06 -20.89
CA GLN A 336 0.00 -5.49 -21.71
C GLN A 336 0.61 -6.53 -22.65
N LEU A 337 0.77 -7.76 -22.21
CA LEU A 337 1.33 -8.85 -23.01
C LEU A 337 0.43 -9.15 -24.22
N LEU A 338 -0.87 -9.17 -24.05
CA LEU A 338 -1.85 -9.46 -25.13
C LEU A 338 -1.90 -8.37 -26.21
N ARG A 339 -1.54 -7.14 -25.89
CA ARG A 339 -1.47 -6.03 -26.87
C ARG A 339 -0.45 -6.21 -28.00
N GLY A 340 0.37 -7.24 -27.98
CA GLY A 340 1.32 -7.55 -29.07
C GLY A 340 0.70 -8.20 -30.30
N THR A 341 -0.58 -8.53 -30.29
CA THR A 341 -1.27 -9.24 -31.36
C THR A 341 -2.56 -8.50 -31.69
N ASN A 342 -2.74 -8.07 -32.93
CA ASN A 342 -3.87 -7.19 -33.36
C ASN A 342 -5.25 -7.70 -32.89
N ARG A 343 -5.51 -9.02 -32.97
CA ARG A 343 -6.80 -9.61 -32.54
C ARG A 343 -7.00 -9.54 -31.02
N LEU A 344 -5.92 -9.69 -30.23
CA LEU A 344 -5.99 -9.71 -28.78
C LEU A 344 -5.89 -8.28 -28.19
N GLU A 345 -5.38 -7.32 -28.95
CA GLU A 345 -5.40 -5.93 -28.54
C GLU A 345 -6.81 -5.41 -28.33
N CYS A 346 -7.73 -5.73 -29.25
CA CYS A 346 -9.14 -5.38 -29.10
C CYS A 346 -9.74 -5.98 -27.81
N ALA A 347 -9.50 -7.27 -27.53
CA ALA A 347 -9.97 -7.91 -26.31
C ALA A 347 -9.41 -7.25 -25.04
N SER A 348 -8.10 -6.92 -25.03
CA SER A 348 -7.48 -6.21 -23.91
C SER A 348 -8.10 -4.82 -23.69
N LEU A 349 -8.38 -4.08 -24.77
CA LEU A 349 -9.04 -2.78 -24.72
C LEU A 349 -10.49 -2.89 -24.22
N CYS A 350 -11.24 -3.91 -24.66
CA CYS A 350 -12.59 -4.17 -24.14
C CYS A 350 -12.59 -4.42 -22.62
N VAL A 351 -11.65 -5.19 -22.11
CA VAL A 351 -11.49 -5.37 -20.66
C VAL A 351 -11.22 -4.04 -19.96
N CYS A 352 -10.33 -3.21 -20.49
CA CYS A 352 -10.05 -1.88 -19.91
C CYS A 352 -11.30 -0.98 -19.91
N VAL A 353 -12.08 -0.97 -21.00
CA VAL A 353 -13.34 -0.20 -21.08
C VAL A 353 -14.35 -0.73 -20.07
N TYR A 354 -14.53 -2.03 -19.97
CA TYR A 354 -15.41 -2.65 -18.96
C TYR A 354 -15.03 -2.22 -17.54
N LEU A 355 -13.74 -2.26 -17.19
CA LEU A 355 -13.26 -1.83 -15.89
C LEU A 355 -13.56 -0.35 -15.62
N LEU A 356 -13.32 0.52 -16.61
CA LEU A 356 -13.62 1.96 -16.50
C LEU A 356 -15.12 2.19 -16.28
N VAL A 357 -15.98 1.58 -17.06
CA VAL A 357 -17.44 1.72 -16.91
C VAL A 357 -17.89 1.20 -15.55
N SER A 358 -17.39 0.03 -15.12
CA SER A 358 -17.71 -0.54 -13.80
C SER A 358 -17.29 0.37 -12.65
N SER A 359 -16.16 1.07 -12.80
CA SER A 359 -15.72 2.00 -11.75
C SER A 359 -16.61 3.23 -11.64
N LEU A 360 -17.18 3.71 -12.74
CA LEU A 360 -18.08 4.87 -12.72
C LEU A 360 -19.32 4.64 -11.86
N LEU A 361 -19.81 3.39 -11.78
CA LEU A 361 -20.98 3.03 -10.96
C LEU A 361 -20.75 3.26 -9.45
N THR A 362 -19.51 3.11 -8.99
CA THR A 362 -19.15 3.29 -7.57
C THR A 362 -18.40 4.59 -7.29
N PHE A 363 -18.02 5.30 -8.36
CA PHE A 363 -17.19 6.51 -8.24
C PHE A 363 -17.92 7.67 -7.56
N TRP A 364 -19.20 7.84 -7.88
CA TRP A 364 -20.01 8.88 -7.26
C TRP A 364 -20.14 8.65 -5.76
N ASP A 365 -20.58 7.46 -5.35
CA ASP A 365 -20.82 7.15 -3.94
C ASP A 365 -19.51 7.22 -3.13
N GLY A 366 -18.41 6.69 -3.68
CA GLY A 366 -17.09 6.75 -3.05
C GLY A 366 -16.56 8.19 -2.91
N SER A 367 -16.67 8.99 -3.96
CA SER A 367 -16.22 10.39 -3.94
C SER A 367 -17.08 11.23 -3.00
N TYR A 368 -18.40 11.01 -2.98
CA TYR A 368 -19.32 11.68 -2.08
C TYR A 368 -19.01 11.33 -0.61
N ASP A 369 -18.75 10.06 -0.30
CA ASP A 369 -18.44 9.64 1.06
C ASP A 369 -17.11 10.26 1.57
N ILE A 370 -16.07 10.33 0.73
CA ILE A 370 -14.83 11.04 1.07
C ILE A 370 -15.12 12.52 1.38
N TYR A 371 -15.90 13.18 0.52
CA TYR A 371 -16.26 14.58 0.70
C TYR A 371 -17.16 14.81 1.92
N ARG A 372 -18.12 13.93 2.19
CA ARG A 372 -18.99 13.97 3.37
C ARG A 372 -18.18 13.90 4.66
N VAL A 373 -17.27 12.95 4.76
CA VAL A 373 -16.36 12.81 5.92
C VAL A 373 -15.53 14.08 6.13
N HIS A 374 -15.05 14.71 5.05
CA HIS A 374 -14.37 16.00 5.12
C HIS A 374 -15.26 17.10 5.72
N LYS A 375 -16.51 17.18 5.28
CA LYS A 375 -17.48 18.19 5.79
C LYS A 375 -17.84 17.96 7.25
N GLU A 376 -18.05 16.71 7.65
CA GLU A 376 -18.34 16.34 9.03
C GLU A 376 -17.16 16.66 9.95
N GLN A 377 -15.92 16.37 9.50
CA GLN A 377 -14.71 16.73 10.26
C GLN A 377 -14.55 18.26 10.36
N ALA A 378 -14.79 19.01 9.30
CA ALA A 378 -14.74 20.46 9.33
C ALA A 378 -15.81 21.09 10.27
N ALA A 379 -16.99 20.47 10.36
CA ALA A 379 -18.02 20.87 11.33
C ALA A 379 -17.58 20.57 12.77
N ARG A 380 -16.99 19.37 13.01
CA ARG A 380 -16.41 18.98 14.30
C ARG A 380 -15.31 19.96 14.73
N ASP A 381 -14.40 20.31 13.83
CA ASP A 381 -13.31 21.25 14.10
C ASP A 381 -13.84 22.63 14.54
N LYS A 382 -14.93 23.11 13.91
CA LYS A 382 -15.61 24.35 14.30
C LYS A 382 -16.24 24.24 15.70
N SER A 383 -16.88 23.10 16.01
CA SER A 383 -17.48 22.88 17.34
C SER A 383 -16.42 22.83 18.42
N ILE A 384 -15.27 22.19 18.15
CA ILE A 384 -14.11 22.15 19.06
C ILE A 384 -13.59 23.56 19.31
N ALA A 385 -13.37 24.35 18.24
CA ALA A 385 -12.88 25.74 18.36
C ALA A 385 -13.85 26.62 19.19
N ALA A 386 -15.15 26.49 18.97
CA ALA A 386 -16.18 27.19 19.74
C ALA A 386 -16.15 26.79 21.23
N SER A 387 -16.00 25.49 21.53
CA SER A 387 -15.92 24.98 22.91
C SER A 387 -14.69 25.55 23.64
N ILE A 388 -13.53 25.55 22.98
CA ILE A 388 -12.28 26.12 23.53
C ILE A 388 -12.45 27.63 23.79
N THR A 389 -13.08 28.36 22.87
CA THR A 389 -13.34 29.81 23.04
C THR A 389 -14.27 30.07 24.22
N ALA A 390 -15.25 29.20 24.48
CA ALA A 390 -16.11 29.22 25.64
C ALA A 390 -15.46 28.71 26.95
N ASN A 391 -14.14 28.44 26.92
CA ASN A 391 -13.36 27.85 28.02
C ASN A 391 -13.88 26.47 28.51
N ASN A 392 -14.61 25.76 27.63
CA ASN A 392 -15.03 24.39 27.89
C ASN A 392 -14.05 23.42 27.22
N ARG A 393 -13.29 22.65 28.01
CA ARG A 393 -12.28 21.72 27.52
C ARG A 393 -12.70 20.25 27.52
N THR A 394 -13.95 19.98 27.86
CA THR A 394 -14.56 18.64 27.79
C THR A 394 -15.71 18.67 26.79
N LEU A 395 -15.63 17.91 25.71
CA LEU A 395 -16.58 17.99 24.62
C LEU A 395 -17.00 16.61 24.09
N GLY A 396 -18.33 16.38 24.08
CA GLY A 396 -18.93 15.30 23.31
C GLY A 396 -19.18 15.74 21.86
N VAL A 397 -18.82 14.91 20.90
CA VAL A 397 -18.97 15.20 19.46
C VAL A 397 -19.71 14.06 18.74
N PRO A 398 -20.43 14.33 17.65
CA PRO A 398 -21.06 13.28 16.85
C PRO A 398 -20.00 12.32 16.26
N ILE A 399 -20.34 11.03 16.16
CA ILE A 399 -19.49 10.05 15.50
C ILE A 399 -19.37 10.34 14.00
N ILE A 400 -18.15 10.19 13.46
CA ILE A 400 -17.90 10.26 12.01
C ILE A 400 -17.57 8.87 11.51
N THR A 401 -18.47 8.31 10.70
CA THR A 401 -18.30 6.99 10.09
C THR A 401 -18.24 7.08 8.58
N SER A 402 -17.71 6.06 7.93
CA SER A 402 -17.74 5.92 6.47
C SER A 402 -18.73 4.85 6.06
N THR A 403 -19.42 5.08 4.96
CA THR A 403 -20.36 4.13 4.35
C THR A 403 -19.71 3.29 3.25
N THR A 404 -18.56 3.71 2.76
CA THR A 404 -17.86 3.04 1.67
C THR A 404 -16.37 2.77 2.01
N LYS A 405 -15.80 1.77 1.38
CA LYS A 405 -14.37 1.45 1.50
C LYS A 405 -13.42 2.54 0.99
N TYR A 406 -13.93 3.58 0.35
CA TYR A 406 -13.14 4.62 -0.31
C TYR A 406 -12.71 5.74 0.64
N SER A 407 -13.41 5.96 1.73
CA SER A 407 -13.00 6.90 2.77
C SER A 407 -12.03 6.27 3.77
N CYS A 408 -11.14 7.10 4.34
CA CYS A 408 -10.16 6.65 5.35
C CYS A 408 -10.83 6.13 6.64
N LYS A 409 -12.04 6.62 6.97
CA LYS A 409 -12.78 6.24 8.18
C LYS A 409 -13.44 4.85 8.10
N TYR A 410 -13.47 4.22 6.93
CA TYR A 410 -14.05 2.88 6.76
C TYR A 410 -13.34 1.85 7.65
N GLY A 411 -14.07 1.28 8.61
CA GLY A 411 -13.51 0.27 9.53
C GLY A 411 -12.41 0.79 10.48
N LEU A 412 -12.22 2.12 10.60
CA LEU A 412 -11.37 2.72 11.63
C LEU A 412 -12.24 3.25 12.78
N LEU A 413 -11.73 3.08 14.00
CA LEU A 413 -12.32 3.69 15.18
C LEU A 413 -12.20 5.22 15.08
N ASP A 414 -13.31 5.92 15.27
CA ASP A 414 -13.32 7.40 15.27
C ASP A 414 -12.98 7.93 16.66
N LEU A 415 -13.87 7.70 17.61
CA LEU A 415 -13.72 8.02 19.04
C LEU A 415 -14.48 6.98 19.87
N ASN A 416 -14.07 6.80 21.10
CA ASN A 416 -14.80 6.00 22.08
C ASN A 416 -15.86 6.83 22.84
N PRO A 417 -16.93 6.19 23.40
CA PRO A 417 -17.85 6.83 24.31
C PRO A 417 -17.16 7.40 25.55
N GLU A 418 -17.88 8.21 26.31
CA GLU A 418 -17.34 8.90 27.48
C GLU A 418 -16.86 7.96 28.60
N ASP A 419 -17.55 6.85 28.78
CA ASP A 419 -17.35 5.82 29.81
C ASP A 419 -16.37 4.71 29.38
N SER A 420 -15.78 4.82 28.18
CA SER A 420 -14.82 3.81 27.70
C SER A 420 -13.57 3.76 28.57
N THR A 421 -13.16 2.54 28.90
CA THR A 421 -11.88 2.27 29.58
C THR A 421 -10.68 2.31 28.63
N ASP A 422 -10.89 2.22 27.32
CA ASP A 422 -9.84 2.34 26.32
C ASP A 422 -9.57 3.83 26.02
N PRO A 423 -8.37 4.34 26.37
CA PRO A 423 -8.04 5.74 26.13
C PRO A 423 -7.80 6.07 24.64
N PHE A 424 -7.55 5.06 23.79
CA PHE A 424 -7.30 5.27 22.38
C PHE A 424 -8.62 5.34 21.59
N PRO A 425 -8.78 6.28 20.62
CA PRO A 425 -7.85 7.35 20.23
C PRO A 425 -8.11 8.67 20.96
N ASN A 426 -9.08 8.72 21.90
CA ASN A 426 -9.62 9.93 22.51
C ASN A 426 -8.54 10.80 23.17
N VAL A 427 -7.62 10.21 23.92
CA VAL A 427 -6.54 10.95 24.62
C VAL A 427 -5.65 11.72 23.65
N TYR A 428 -5.26 11.10 22.55
CA TYR A 428 -4.38 11.74 21.56
C TYR A 428 -5.11 12.82 20.75
N MET A 429 -6.40 12.61 20.45
CA MET A 429 -7.21 13.61 19.78
C MET A 429 -7.49 14.80 20.71
N ALA A 430 -7.83 14.57 21.99
CA ALA A 430 -7.97 15.65 22.99
C ALA A 430 -6.70 16.49 23.07
N LYS A 431 -5.56 15.82 23.18
CA LYS A 431 -4.23 16.47 23.24
C LYS A 431 -3.92 17.29 21.98
N TYR A 432 -4.29 16.79 20.79
CA TYR A 432 -4.09 17.51 19.53
C TYR A 432 -4.86 18.82 19.48
N TYR A 433 -6.10 18.84 19.99
CA TYR A 433 -6.93 20.04 20.03
C TYR A 433 -6.74 20.91 21.28
N GLY A 434 -5.95 20.47 22.27
CA GLY A 434 -5.78 21.19 23.55
C GLY A 434 -7.01 21.09 24.44
N LEU A 435 -7.77 20.00 24.33
CA LEU A 435 -8.89 19.65 25.22
C LEU A 435 -8.41 18.76 26.37
N ASP A 436 -9.14 18.77 27.48
CA ASP A 436 -8.94 17.82 28.58
C ASP A 436 -9.56 16.47 28.24
N LYS A 437 -10.75 16.47 27.60
CA LYS A 437 -11.45 15.26 27.18
C LYS A 437 -12.25 15.49 25.90
N ILE A 438 -12.24 14.50 24.99
CA ILE A 438 -13.13 14.41 23.83
C ILE A 438 -13.69 13.00 23.74
N TYR A 439 -14.95 12.86 23.43
CA TYR A 439 -15.63 11.57 23.33
C TYR A 439 -16.78 11.63 22.29
N VAL A 440 -17.22 10.44 21.86
CA VAL A 440 -18.35 10.38 20.92
C VAL A 440 -19.67 10.46 21.66
N THR A 441 -20.60 11.25 21.10
CA THR A 441 -22.02 11.21 21.43
C THR A 441 -22.78 10.54 20.29
N TYR A 442 -23.62 9.57 20.64
CA TYR A 442 -24.56 9.01 19.68
C TYR A 442 -25.82 9.90 19.67
N PRO A 443 -26.42 10.19 18.50
CA PRO A 443 -27.76 10.80 18.49
C PRO A 443 -28.67 9.88 19.28
N ASP A 444 -29.48 10.48 20.17
CA ASP A 444 -30.50 9.74 20.90
C ASP A 444 -31.28 8.89 19.89
N SER A 445 -31.33 7.59 20.13
CA SER A 445 -32.11 6.66 19.31
C SER A 445 -33.58 7.03 19.52
N PHE A 446 -34.13 7.77 18.52
CA PHE A 446 -35.58 7.99 18.44
C PHE A 446 -36.29 6.69 18.08
#